data_0f53bc4b1903474a90e218641a05e841
#
_entry.id   0f53bc4b1903474a90e218641a05e841
#
_cell.length_a   1.000
_cell.length_b   1.000
_cell.length_c   1.000
_cell.angle_alpha   90.00
_cell.angle_beta   90.00
_cell.angle_gamma   90.00
#
_symmetry.space_group_name_H-M   'P 1'
#
loop_
_entity.id
_entity.type
_entity.pdbx_description
1 polymer ?
#
loop_
_entity_poly.entity_id
_entity_poly.type
_entity_poly.pdbx_seq_one_letter_code
_entity_poly.pdbx_strand_id
1 'polypeptide(L)'
;PGARRFARAPAPRLARVGGPSWFTGPGALDDVRDLEEVSIPVRRLADRLDEALVHDTITESEKVFIESRMMFFMASVDERGHATCSYRGGDPGFVRVVDEHTIAFPNYDGNGMYQSMGNVLNTGQVGILFIDFERPQRLRFNGEARIEHEDPLKAAYPEAQFVVRVRAREIFG
;
A
#
# COMPACT_ATOMS: atom_id res chain seq x y z
N PRO A 1 -10.25 43.99 3.23
CA PRO A 1 -10.22 43.21 4.46
C PRO A 1 -9.29 42.03 4.26
N GLY A 2 -8.20 42.02 5.03
CA GLY A 2 -6.93 41.36 4.84
C GLY A 2 -6.93 39.85 4.99
N ALA A 3 -6.32 39.21 4.01
CA ALA A 3 -5.91 37.82 4.08
C ALA A 3 -4.68 37.70 5.01
N ARG A 4 -4.84 37.10 6.17
CA ARG A 4 -3.73 36.75 7.06
C ARG A 4 -2.94 35.60 6.42
N ARG A 5 -1.71 35.89 5.97
CA ARG A 5 -0.73 34.86 5.63
C ARG A 5 -0.35 34.12 6.91
N PHE A 6 -0.70 32.86 6.98
CA PHE A 6 -0.15 31.98 8.00
C PHE A 6 1.33 31.76 7.71
N ALA A 7 2.20 32.31 8.54
CA ALA A 7 3.62 32.03 8.53
C ALA A 7 3.81 30.54 8.91
N ARG A 8 4.43 29.78 8.03
CA ARG A 8 4.80 28.38 8.25
C ARG A 8 5.84 28.36 9.37
N ALA A 9 5.50 27.71 10.48
CA ALA A 9 6.46 27.50 11.56
C ALA A 9 7.66 26.70 11.03
N PRO A 10 8.90 27.01 11.47
CA PRO A 10 10.06 26.24 11.09
C PRO A 10 9.92 24.79 11.61
N ALA A 11 10.26 23.83 10.75
CA ALA A 11 10.25 22.42 11.11
C ALA A 11 11.12 22.18 12.36
N PRO A 12 10.67 21.34 13.32
CA PRO A 12 11.47 21.04 14.49
C PRO A 12 12.77 20.37 14.06
N ARG A 13 13.89 20.85 14.59
CA ARG A 13 15.18 20.18 14.44
C ARG A 13 15.06 18.80 15.06
N LEU A 14 15.14 17.76 14.26
CA LEU A 14 15.23 16.39 14.75
C LEU A 14 16.51 16.29 15.62
N ALA A 15 16.32 16.04 16.91
CA ALA A 15 17.42 15.68 17.80
C ALA A 15 18.08 14.42 17.23
N ARG A 16 19.42 14.40 17.17
CA ARG A 16 20.19 13.21 16.79
C ARG A 16 19.82 12.08 17.76
N VAL A 17 19.02 11.15 17.30
CA VAL A 17 18.86 9.86 17.97
C VAL A 17 20.10 9.07 17.55
N GLY A 18 21.00 8.79 18.49
CA GLY A 18 22.16 7.94 18.24
C GLY A 18 21.70 6.58 17.73
N GLY A 19 21.94 6.31 16.47
CA GLY A 19 21.67 5.01 15.87
C GLY A 19 22.66 3.95 16.39
N PRO A 20 22.33 2.65 16.24
CA PRO A 20 23.22 1.56 16.63
C PRO A 20 24.59 1.67 15.96
N SER A 21 25.65 1.24 16.62
CA SER A 21 27.05 1.41 16.19
C SER A 21 27.41 0.79 14.82
N TRP A 22 26.56 -0.06 14.25
CA TRP A 22 26.76 -0.61 12.89
C TRP A 22 26.37 0.37 11.76
N PHE A 23 25.77 1.52 12.11
CA PHE A 23 25.44 2.60 11.19
C PHE A 23 26.60 3.62 10.97
N THR A 24 27.70 3.49 11.73
CA THR A 24 28.84 4.42 11.71
C THR A 24 30.05 3.87 10.98
N GLY A 25 29.86 3.10 9.88
CA GLY A 25 30.96 2.71 9.00
C GLY A 25 31.51 3.91 8.21
N PRO A 26 32.78 3.84 7.71
CA PRO A 26 33.32 4.85 6.82
C PRO A 26 32.49 4.86 5.52
N GLY A 27 31.72 5.94 5.31
CA GLY A 27 30.75 6.11 4.23
C GLY A 27 29.34 6.49 4.68
N ALA A 28 29.09 6.65 5.99
CA ALA A 28 27.87 7.28 6.47
C ALA A 28 27.86 8.74 5.95
N LEU A 29 26.82 9.11 5.21
CA LEU A 29 26.64 10.49 4.71
C LEU A 29 26.47 11.41 5.92
N ASP A 30 27.48 12.22 6.20
CA ASP A 30 27.53 13.08 7.38
C ASP A 30 26.76 14.41 7.18
N ASP A 31 26.41 14.75 5.93
CA ASP A 31 25.68 15.96 5.59
C ASP A 31 24.45 15.69 4.70
N VAL A 32 23.33 16.35 5.02
CA VAL A 32 22.09 16.32 4.24
C VAL A 32 22.30 16.84 2.80
N ARG A 33 23.32 17.67 2.58
CA ARG A 33 23.69 18.17 1.25
C ARG A 33 24.19 17.06 0.33
N ASP A 34 24.89 16.07 0.87
CA ASP A 34 25.36 14.92 0.09
C ASP A 34 24.18 14.08 -0.40
N LEU A 35 23.08 14.03 0.38
CA LEU A 35 21.84 13.41 -0.05
C LEU A 35 21.12 14.17 -1.16
N GLU A 36 21.23 15.49 -1.20
CA GLU A 36 20.65 16.31 -2.27
C GLU A 36 21.43 16.18 -3.59
N GLU A 37 22.77 16.17 -3.55
CA GLU A 37 23.61 15.98 -4.75
C GLU A 37 23.48 14.58 -5.36
N VAL A 38 23.38 13.54 -4.54
CA VAL A 38 23.14 12.15 -5.00
C VAL A 38 21.68 11.95 -5.44
N SER A 39 20.74 12.71 -4.88
CA SER A 39 19.31 12.51 -5.10
C SER A 39 18.82 12.98 -6.47
N ILE A 40 19.43 13.96 -7.12
CA ILE A 40 18.94 14.52 -8.40
C ILE A 40 19.01 13.49 -9.55
N PRO A 41 20.13 12.80 -9.80
CA PRO A 41 20.17 11.72 -10.78
C PRO A 41 19.28 10.53 -10.41
N VAL A 42 19.20 10.18 -9.12
CA VAL A 42 18.37 9.08 -8.61
C VAL A 42 16.89 9.40 -8.75
N ARG A 43 16.46 10.62 -8.46
CA ARG A 43 15.08 11.07 -8.69
C ARG A 43 14.68 11.00 -10.15
N ARG A 44 15.52 11.50 -11.06
CA ARG A 44 15.25 11.42 -12.51
C ARG A 44 15.18 9.99 -13.03
N LEU A 45 15.96 9.08 -12.44
CA LEU A 45 15.88 7.65 -12.77
C LEU A 45 14.61 7.03 -12.17
N ALA A 46 14.28 7.34 -10.91
CA ALA A 46 13.05 6.90 -10.26
C ALA A 46 11.80 7.38 -11.01
N ASP A 47 11.73 8.66 -11.36
CA ASP A 47 10.63 9.25 -12.13
C ASP A 47 10.43 8.51 -13.48
N ARG A 48 11.52 8.20 -14.19
CA ARG A 48 11.46 7.44 -15.45
C ARG A 48 11.05 5.98 -15.25
N LEU A 49 11.46 5.36 -14.16
CA LEU A 49 11.07 3.99 -13.81
C LEU A 49 9.60 3.96 -13.38
N ASP A 50 9.14 4.94 -12.62
CA ASP A 50 7.74 5.07 -12.24
C ASP A 50 6.85 5.28 -13.48
N GLU A 51 7.21 6.19 -14.38
CA GLU A 51 6.49 6.39 -15.66
C GLU A 51 6.47 5.13 -16.54
N ALA A 52 7.50 4.28 -16.46
CA ALA A 52 7.63 3.09 -17.32
C ALA A 52 7.03 1.81 -16.69
N LEU A 53 6.94 1.74 -15.37
CA LEU A 53 6.60 0.51 -14.64
C LEU A 53 5.25 0.60 -13.90
N VAL A 54 4.75 1.81 -13.64
CA VAL A 54 3.46 2.01 -12.98
C VAL A 54 2.35 1.99 -14.01
N HIS A 55 1.36 1.14 -13.78
CA HIS A 55 0.16 1.03 -14.62
C HIS A 55 -1.08 0.81 -13.75
N ASP A 56 -2.27 0.80 -14.35
CA ASP A 56 -3.55 0.62 -13.64
C ASP A 56 -4.33 -0.61 -14.14
N THR A 57 -3.76 -1.34 -15.10
CA THR A 57 -4.39 -2.48 -15.76
C THR A 57 -3.68 -3.77 -15.36
N ILE A 58 -4.39 -4.71 -14.76
CA ILE A 58 -3.87 -6.00 -14.31
C ILE A 58 -3.54 -6.87 -15.52
N THR A 59 -2.29 -7.25 -15.67
CA THR A 59 -1.84 -8.19 -16.70
C THR A 59 -2.20 -9.63 -16.32
N GLU A 60 -2.21 -10.55 -17.29
CA GLU A 60 -2.49 -11.97 -17.03
C GLU A 60 -1.46 -12.59 -16.08
N SER A 61 -0.19 -12.19 -16.16
CA SER A 61 0.85 -12.67 -15.25
C SER A 61 0.65 -12.18 -13.82
N GLU A 62 0.20 -10.95 -13.64
CA GLU A 62 -0.12 -10.39 -12.33
C GLU A 62 -1.37 -11.02 -11.73
N LYS A 63 -2.39 -11.30 -12.57
CA LYS A 63 -3.57 -12.05 -12.15
C LYS A 63 -3.18 -13.41 -11.58
N VAL A 64 -2.39 -14.19 -12.31
CA VAL A 64 -1.90 -15.49 -11.83
C VAL A 64 -1.11 -15.33 -10.53
N PHE A 65 -0.27 -14.31 -10.43
CA PHE A 65 0.49 -14.02 -9.22
C PHE A 65 -0.43 -13.68 -8.05
N ILE A 66 -1.36 -12.74 -8.19
CA ILE A 66 -2.31 -12.31 -7.16
C ILE A 66 -3.14 -13.50 -6.66
N GLU A 67 -3.77 -14.24 -7.58
CA GLU A 67 -4.68 -15.34 -7.25
C GLU A 67 -3.97 -16.54 -6.62
N SER A 68 -2.66 -16.69 -6.84
CA SER A 68 -1.87 -17.75 -6.21
C SER A 68 -1.43 -17.43 -4.77
N ARG A 69 -1.58 -16.20 -4.30
CA ARG A 69 -1.13 -15.82 -2.95
C ARG A 69 -2.11 -16.28 -1.89
N MET A 70 -1.58 -16.70 -0.75
CA MET A 70 -2.35 -17.07 0.46
C MET A 70 -2.46 -15.91 1.44
N MET A 71 -1.77 -14.81 1.18
CA MET A 71 -1.76 -13.65 2.05
C MET A 71 -1.31 -12.37 1.33
N PHE A 72 -1.67 -11.26 1.92
CA PHE A 72 -1.12 -9.94 1.57
C PHE A 72 -1.12 -9.02 2.79
N PHE A 73 -0.35 -7.94 2.70
CA PHE A 73 -0.43 -6.83 3.65
C PHE A 73 -1.25 -5.70 3.04
N MET A 74 -2.14 -5.13 3.84
CA MET A 74 -2.97 -4.00 3.44
C MET A 74 -2.72 -2.81 4.35
N ALA A 75 -2.17 -1.75 3.78
CA ALA A 75 -2.13 -0.44 4.40
C ALA A 75 -3.47 0.26 4.16
N SER A 76 -3.95 1.01 5.14
CA SER A 76 -5.11 1.90 5.03
C SER A 76 -4.86 3.17 5.82
N VAL A 77 -5.59 4.25 5.51
CA VAL A 77 -5.36 5.57 6.09
C VAL A 77 -6.66 6.06 6.70
N ASP A 78 -6.58 6.60 7.93
CA ASP A 78 -7.72 7.24 8.59
C ASP A 78 -7.96 8.67 8.06
N GLU A 79 -9.05 9.31 8.51
CA GLU A 79 -9.41 10.69 8.14
C GLU A 79 -8.36 11.74 8.54
N ARG A 80 -7.47 11.40 9.49
CA ARG A 80 -6.40 12.26 9.97
C ARG A 80 -5.09 12.06 9.22
N GLY A 81 -5.06 11.09 8.27
CA GLY A 81 -3.86 10.73 7.53
C GLY A 81 -2.94 9.75 8.25
N HIS A 82 -3.38 9.11 9.34
CA HIS A 82 -2.59 8.09 10.02
C HIS A 82 -2.72 6.77 9.29
N ALA A 83 -1.58 6.20 8.90
CA ALA A 83 -1.53 4.92 8.23
C ALA A 83 -1.54 3.76 9.23
N THR A 84 -2.25 2.69 8.89
CA THR A 84 -2.16 1.39 9.57
C THR A 84 -1.86 0.30 8.56
N CYS A 85 -1.30 -0.81 9.03
CA CYS A 85 -1.04 -1.98 8.19
C CYS A 85 -1.66 -3.21 8.85
N SER A 86 -2.36 -4.02 8.06
CA SER A 86 -2.99 -5.26 8.51
C SER A 86 -2.61 -6.42 7.59
N TYR A 87 -2.50 -7.60 8.18
CA TYR A 87 -2.38 -8.86 7.49
C TYR A 87 -3.76 -9.34 7.03
N ARG A 88 -3.82 -9.89 5.83
CA ARG A 88 -4.98 -10.59 5.27
C ARG A 88 -4.52 -11.92 4.71
N GLY A 89 -5.25 -12.99 4.99
CA GLY A 89 -4.89 -14.32 4.52
C GLY A 89 -6.11 -15.18 4.23
N GLY A 90 -5.90 -16.20 3.42
CA GLY A 90 -6.87 -17.21 3.02
C GLY A 90 -6.20 -18.27 2.13
N ASP A 91 -6.98 -19.24 1.69
CA ASP A 91 -6.49 -20.23 0.74
C ASP A 91 -6.18 -19.59 -0.64
N PRO A 92 -5.33 -20.19 -1.47
CA PRO A 92 -5.08 -19.72 -2.83
C PRO A 92 -6.40 -19.47 -3.58
N GLY A 93 -6.52 -18.31 -4.22
CA GLY A 93 -7.75 -17.86 -4.86
C GLY A 93 -8.73 -17.13 -3.93
N PHE A 94 -8.35 -16.84 -2.65
CA PHE A 94 -9.16 -15.97 -1.81
C PHE A 94 -9.17 -14.52 -2.31
N VAL A 95 -8.12 -14.08 -2.98
CA VAL A 95 -8.13 -12.86 -3.78
C VAL A 95 -8.46 -13.22 -5.21
N ARG A 96 -9.40 -12.53 -5.81
CA ARG A 96 -9.82 -12.72 -7.21
C ARG A 96 -9.68 -11.45 -7.99
N VAL A 97 -9.15 -11.57 -9.19
CA VAL A 97 -9.20 -10.51 -10.19
C VAL A 97 -10.58 -10.56 -10.86
N VAL A 98 -11.36 -9.51 -10.67
CA VAL A 98 -12.75 -9.42 -11.15
C VAL A 98 -12.83 -8.88 -12.55
N ASP A 99 -12.00 -7.88 -12.82
CA ASP A 99 -11.83 -7.27 -14.13
C ASP A 99 -10.40 -6.72 -14.26
N GLU A 100 -10.07 -6.09 -15.37
CA GLU A 100 -8.73 -5.56 -15.67
C GLU A 100 -8.21 -4.49 -14.69
N HIS A 101 -9.06 -3.95 -13.85
CA HIS A 101 -8.70 -2.91 -12.88
C HIS A 101 -9.06 -3.25 -11.44
N THR A 102 -9.76 -4.36 -11.20
CA THR A 102 -10.39 -4.61 -9.90
C THR A 102 -10.03 -5.98 -9.34
N ILE A 103 -9.58 -5.99 -8.10
CA ILE A 103 -9.47 -7.20 -7.29
C ILE A 103 -10.56 -7.23 -6.22
N ALA A 104 -10.91 -8.42 -5.77
CA ALA A 104 -11.85 -8.63 -4.68
C ALA A 104 -11.33 -9.67 -3.70
N PHE A 105 -11.62 -9.50 -2.42
CA PHE A 105 -11.28 -10.45 -1.37
C PHE A 105 -12.31 -10.44 -0.24
N PRO A 106 -12.46 -11.56 0.49
CA PRO A 106 -13.39 -11.66 1.60
C PRO A 106 -12.86 -10.92 2.84
N ASN A 107 -13.76 -10.39 3.66
CA ASN A 107 -13.46 -10.04 5.02
C ASN A 107 -14.02 -11.10 5.97
N TYR A 108 -13.12 -11.83 6.60
CA TYR A 108 -13.47 -12.78 7.65
C TYR A 108 -13.48 -12.12 9.02
N ASP A 109 -14.17 -12.72 9.98
CA ASP A 109 -14.08 -12.30 11.37
C ASP A 109 -12.65 -12.55 11.89
N GLY A 110 -12.08 -11.52 12.51
CA GLY A 110 -10.71 -11.54 13.01
C GLY A 110 -10.69 -11.16 14.49
N ASN A 111 -9.90 -10.16 14.83
CA ASN A 111 -9.77 -9.67 16.22
C ASN A 111 -10.89 -8.72 16.68
N GLY A 112 -11.92 -8.51 15.89
CA GLY A 112 -13.05 -7.63 16.19
C GLY A 112 -12.76 -6.13 16.15
N MET A 113 -11.55 -5.70 15.83
CA MET A 113 -11.18 -4.26 15.83
C MET A 113 -11.65 -3.50 14.60
N TYR A 114 -11.83 -4.16 13.47
CA TYR A 114 -12.30 -3.58 12.19
C TYR A 114 -11.64 -2.27 11.76
N GLN A 115 -10.49 -1.91 12.33
CA GLN A 115 -9.83 -0.61 12.10
C GLN A 115 -9.58 -0.34 10.60
N SER A 116 -9.03 -1.31 9.89
CA SER A 116 -8.77 -1.16 8.45
C SER A 116 -10.05 -1.04 7.63
N MET A 117 -11.13 -1.73 8.04
CA MET A 117 -12.42 -1.61 7.36
C MET A 117 -13.11 -0.28 7.68
N GLY A 118 -12.95 0.24 8.89
CA GLY A 118 -13.37 1.61 9.23
C GLY A 118 -12.66 2.65 8.36
N ASN A 119 -11.36 2.49 8.14
CA ASN A 119 -10.62 3.37 7.23
C ASN A 119 -11.11 3.25 5.78
N VAL A 120 -11.42 2.03 5.31
CA VAL A 120 -12.01 1.82 3.97
C VAL A 120 -13.34 2.56 3.83
N LEU A 121 -14.21 2.50 4.84
CA LEU A 121 -15.50 3.21 4.83
C LEU A 121 -15.32 4.74 4.78
N ASN A 122 -14.30 5.25 5.46
CA ASN A 122 -14.10 6.69 5.61
C ASN A 122 -13.31 7.30 4.46
N THR A 123 -12.22 6.67 4.03
CA THR A 123 -11.29 7.23 3.05
C THR A 123 -11.22 6.45 1.76
N GLY A 124 -11.52 5.16 1.78
CA GLY A 124 -11.37 4.27 0.64
C GLY A 124 -9.91 4.01 0.22
N GLN A 125 -8.94 4.72 0.79
CA GLN A 125 -7.54 4.65 0.35
C GLN A 125 -6.83 3.44 0.92
N VAL A 126 -6.32 2.58 0.03
CA VAL A 126 -5.56 1.39 0.42
C VAL A 126 -4.32 1.19 -0.44
N GLY A 127 -3.29 0.60 0.18
CA GLY A 127 -2.13 0.06 -0.51
C GLY A 127 -1.99 -1.41 -0.15
N ILE A 128 -1.92 -2.29 -1.14
CA ILE A 128 -1.79 -3.73 -0.96
C ILE A 128 -0.41 -4.17 -1.42
N LEU A 129 0.23 -5.02 -0.63
CA LEU A 129 1.51 -5.62 -0.95
C LEU A 129 1.37 -7.14 -0.97
N PHE A 130 1.46 -7.71 -2.15
CA PHE A 130 1.61 -9.15 -2.36
C PHE A 130 3.10 -9.49 -2.38
N ILE A 131 3.50 -10.57 -1.69
CA ILE A 131 4.89 -11.04 -1.62
C ILE A 131 4.92 -12.55 -1.84
N ASP A 132 5.88 -12.98 -2.63
CA ASP A 132 6.33 -14.37 -2.67
C ASP A 132 7.60 -14.49 -1.82
N PHE A 133 7.54 -15.24 -0.71
CA PHE A 133 8.69 -15.40 0.19
C PHE A 133 9.68 -16.48 -0.29
N GLU A 134 9.29 -17.29 -1.26
CA GLU A 134 10.16 -18.32 -1.84
C GLU A 134 10.95 -17.79 -3.04
N ARG A 135 10.37 -16.82 -3.73
CA ARG A 135 10.98 -16.18 -4.92
C ARG A 135 11.05 -14.67 -4.68
N PRO A 136 12.07 -13.97 -5.22
CA PRO A 136 12.19 -12.52 -5.04
C PRO A 136 11.18 -11.77 -5.92
N GLN A 137 9.89 -12.01 -5.68
CA GLN A 137 8.79 -11.42 -6.42
C GLN A 137 7.80 -10.75 -5.46
N ARG A 138 7.38 -9.55 -5.81
CA ARG A 138 6.38 -8.77 -5.10
C ARG A 138 5.54 -7.98 -6.09
N LEU A 139 4.36 -7.55 -5.66
CA LEU A 139 3.48 -6.66 -6.41
C LEU A 139 2.81 -5.69 -5.43
N ARG A 140 2.87 -4.40 -5.76
CA ARG A 140 2.12 -3.36 -5.07
C ARG A 140 0.88 -3.03 -5.87
N PHE A 141 -0.23 -2.89 -5.17
CA PHE A 141 -1.53 -2.58 -5.73
C PHE A 141 -2.16 -1.47 -4.90
N ASN A 142 -2.00 -0.25 -5.33
CA ASN A 142 -2.56 0.92 -4.66
C ASN A 142 -3.90 1.28 -5.33
N GLY A 143 -4.90 1.59 -4.53
CA GLY A 143 -6.20 1.87 -5.10
C GLY A 143 -7.26 2.35 -4.12
N GLU A 144 -8.48 2.36 -4.61
CA GLU A 144 -9.68 2.71 -3.84
C GLU A 144 -10.47 1.44 -3.50
N ALA A 145 -10.68 1.22 -2.20
CA ALA A 145 -11.42 0.08 -1.67
C ALA A 145 -12.87 0.45 -1.37
N ARG A 146 -13.78 -0.50 -1.58
CA ARG A 146 -15.19 -0.42 -1.21
C ARG A 146 -15.65 -1.72 -0.57
N ILE A 147 -16.57 -1.62 0.38
CA ILE A 147 -17.19 -2.74 1.07
C ILE A 147 -18.52 -3.06 0.39
N GLU A 148 -18.67 -4.31 -0.05
CA GLU A 148 -19.89 -4.80 -0.72
C GLU A 148 -20.50 -5.95 0.11
N HIS A 149 -21.63 -5.67 0.77
CA HIS A 149 -22.31 -6.65 1.61
C HIS A 149 -23.08 -7.70 0.81
N GLU A 150 -23.63 -7.33 -0.34
CA GLU A 150 -24.45 -8.16 -1.23
C GLU A 150 -23.68 -8.56 -2.50
N ASP A 151 -22.34 -8.65 -2.41
CA ASP A 151 -21.50 -9.04 -3.54
C ASP A 151 -21.79 -10.49 -3.96
N PRO A 152 -22.01 -10.78 -5.25
CA PRO A 152 -22.19 -12.15 -5.74
C PRO A 152 -21.03 -13.10 -5.39
N LEU A 153 -19.79 -12.58 -5.29
CA LEU A 153 -18.62 -13.36 -4.89
C LEU A 153 -18.70 -13.86 -3.44
N LYS A 154 -19.55 -13.27 -2.61
CA LYS A 154 -19.73 -13.72 -1.23
C LYS A 154 -20.18 -15.18 -1.15
N ALA A 155 -20.93 -15.68 -2.14
CA ALA A 155 -21.31 -17.07 -2.22
C ALA A 155 -20.11 -18.04 -2.33
N ALA A 156 -18.97 -17.57 -2.83
CA ALA A 156 -17.74 -18.33 -2.91
C ALA A 156 -16.91 -18.31 -1.60
N TYR A 157 -17.33 -17.51 -0.61
CA TYR A 157 -16.66 -17.32 0.68
C TYR A 157 -17.66 -17.51 1.84
N PRO A 158 -18.01 -18.76 2.22
CA PRO A 158 -19.12 -19.05 3.14
C PRO A 158 -19.04 -18.32 4.49
N GLU A 159 -17.83 -18.08 5.01
CA GLU A 159 -17.61 -17.44 6.31
C GLU A 159 -17.37 -15.93 6.21
N ALA A 160 -17.41 -15.37 5.00
CA ALA A 160 -17.15 -13.95 4.82
C ALA A 160 -18.33 -13.12 5.30
N GLN A 161 -18.04 -12.08 6.05
CA GLN A 161 -19.03 -11.09 6.47
C GLN A 161 -19.47 -10.23 5.29
N PHE A 162 -18.51 -9.83 4.44
CA PHE A 162 -18.66 -9.04 3.23
C PHE A 162 -17.46 -9.23 2.31
N VAL A 163 -17.55 -8.72 1.12
CA VAL A 163 -16.47 -8.66 0.13
C VAL A 163 -15.92 -7.25 0.06
N VAL A 164 -14.61 -7.11 -0.06
CA VAL A 164 -13.94 -5.85 -0.33
C VAL A 164 -13.50 -5.85 -1.78
N ARG A 165 -13.91 -4.86 -2.54
CA ARG A 165 -13.41 -4.61 -3.90
C ARG A 165 -12.43 -3.47 -3.88
N VAL A 166 -11.31 -3.63 -4.59
CA VAL A 166 -10.28 -2.59 -4.72
C VAL A 166 -10.03 -2.33 -6.19
N ARG A 167 -10.34 -1.10 -6.61
CA ARG A 167 -10.01 -0.62 -7.95
C ARG A 167 -8.61 -0.06 -7.97
N ALA A 168 -7.79 -0.51 -8.91
CA ALA A 168 -6.43 -0.06 -9.10
C ALA A 168 -6.36 1.42 -9.46
N ARG A 169 -5.41 2.11 -8.87
CA ARG A 169 -4.88 3.39 -9.31
C ARG A 169 -3.46 3.23 -9.82
N GLU A 170 -2.69 2.39 -9.14
CA GLU A 170 -1.29 2.13 -9.44
C GLU A 170 -0.96 0.67 -9.14
N ILE A 171 -0.35 -0.02 -10.10
CA ILE A 171 0.17 -1.38 -9.97
C ILE A 171 1.64 -1.35 -10.37
N PHE A 172 2.54 -1.93 -9.57
CA PHE A 172 3.97 -2.03 -9.87
C PHE A 172 4.66 -3.10 -9.03
N GLY A 173 5.75 -3.68 -9.60
CA GLY A 173 6.52 -4.78 -9.04
C GLY A 173 7.77 -4.38 -8.22
#